data_e24bcc260fc595f806e16ea7da4d6395
#
_entry.id   e24bcc260fc595f806e16ea7da4d6395
#
_cell.length_a   1.000
_cell.length_b   1.000
_cell.length_c   1.000
_cell.angle_alpha   90.00
_cell.angle_beta   90.00
_cell.angle_gamma   90.00
#
_symmetry.space_group_name_H-M   'P 1'
#
loop_
_entity.id
_entity.type
_entity.pdbx_description
1 polymer ?
#
loop_
_entity_poly.entity_id
_entity_poly.type
_entity_poly.pdbx_seq_one_letter_code
_entity_poly.pdbx_strand_id
1 'polypeptide(L)'
;PYDLFLQSVRAHLRLLTVDVFHPSVPREKWLDAQDPKHVAISLNGEPTLYSRLSEFLEICHNHGVSTFLVTNGSLPKVIENLDTLPTQLYVSVDAPNKEIFDRICKPKFDTGAFNKLEQTLELLPSLDTRTVCRHTLIKNESLGHHEDYARLDNIADPMFIEAKGYIYVGNSQNNHTIENMPSHPEILEFSDKLASLTGREVLSDRRESRVALIGREMIPVVLPEKKLDLPSDLGIAKPQNFHLPQV
;
A
#
# COMPACT_ATOMS: atom_id res chain seq x y z
N PRO A 1 3.41 8.28 -19.60
CA PRO A 1 3.72 7.28 -18.55
C PRO A 1 5.18 6.81 -18.58
N TYR A 2 5.77 6.56 -19.77
CA TYR A 2 7.14 6.08 -19.88
C TYR A 2 8.16 7.05 -19.25
N ASP A 3 8.04 8.35 -19.51
CA ASP A 3 8.92 9.35 -18.88
C ASP A 3 8.74 9.38 -17.37
N LEU A 4 7.52 9.19 -16.85
CA LEU A 4 7.25 9.10 -15.43
C LEU A 4 7.95 7.88 -14.82
N PHE A 5 7.88 6.72 -15.47
CA PHE A 5 8.60 5.51 -15.07
C PHE A 5 10.11 5.77 -15.00
N LEU A 6 10.71 6.29 -16.07
CA LEU A 6 12.14 6.61 -16.11
C LEU A 6 12.57 7.62 -15.04
N GLN A 7 11.76 8.66 -14.81
CA GLN A 7 12.03 9.66 -13.76
C GLN A 7 11.97 9.05 -12.37
N SER A 8 11.02 8.15 -12.11
CA SER A 8 10.90 7.45 -10.83
C SER A 8 12.12 6.58 -10.55
N VAL A 9 12.57 5.80 -11.53
CA VAL A 9 13.80 4.99 -11.43
C VAL A 9 15.03 5.88 -11.25
N ARG A 10 15.16 6.96 -12.02
CA ARG A 10 16.26 7.93 -11.86
C ARG A 10 16.28 8.53 -10.45
N ALA A 11 15.13 8.93 -9.93
CA ALA A 11 15.04 9.51 -8.59
C ALA A 11 15.48 8.50 -7.53
N HIS A 12 15.00 7.25 -7.62
CA HIS A 12 15.41 6.16 -6.73
C HIS A 12 16.92 5.93 -6.78
N LEU A 13 17.49 5.74 -7.95
CA LEU A 13 18.94 5.47 -8.12
C LEU A 13 19.81 6.65 -7.65
N ARG A 14 19.36 7.90 -7.85
CA ARG A 14 20.05 9.09 -7.33
C ARG A 14 20.10 9.10 -5.80
N LEU A 15 19.02 8.73 -5.12
CA LEU A 15 19.01 8.64 -3.66
C LEU A 15 20.05 7.64 -3.16
N LEU A 16 20.25 6.53 -3.87
CA LEU A 16 21.29 5.54 -3.52
C LEU A 16 22.72 6.07 -3.67
N THR A 17 22.95 7.12 -4.46
CA THR A 17 24.29 7.73 -4.63
C THR A 17 24.60 8.78 -3.57
N VAL A 18 23.58 9.35 -2.92
CA VAL A 18 23.77 10.43 -1.92
C VAL A 18 24.01 9.86 -0.53
N ASP A 19 23.35 8.76 -0.16
CA ASP A 19 23.37 8.18 1.20
C ASP A 19 24.15 6.84 1.28
N VAL A 20 25.10 6.64 0.39
CA VAL A 20 25.83 5.37 0.20
C VAL A 20 26.53 4.84 1.46
N PHE A 21 26.78 5.68 2.45
CA PHE A 21 27.71 5.36 3.53
C PHE A 21 27.19 5.48 4.94
N HIS A 22 25.87 5.34 5.15
CA HIS A 22 25.45 5.20 6.53
C HIS A 22 25.88 3.81 7.04
N PRO A 23 26.69 3.73 8.12
CA PRO A 23 27.26 2.46 8.59
C PRO A 23 26.24 1.39 8.97
N SER A 24 24.98 1.79 9.17
CA SER A 24 23.87 0.90 9.53
C SER A 24 23.19 0.23 8.33
N VAL A 25 23.54 0.59 7.08
CA VAL A 25 22.95 -0.01 5.89
C VAL A 25 23.76 -1.25 5.47
N PRO A 26 23.20 -2.47 5.54
CA PRO A 26 23.88 -3.66 5.05
C PRO A 26 24.19 -3.54 3.56
N ARG A 27 25.41 -3.92 3.16
CA ARG A 27 25.86 -3.85 1.78
C ARG A 27 24.92 -4.58 0.81
N GLU A 28 24.43 -5.74 1.22
CA GLU A 28 23.50 -6.56 0.41
C GLU A 28 22.23 -5.78 0.08
N LYS A 29 21.61 -5.13 1.07
CA LYS A 29 20.41 -4.29 0.85
C LYS A 29 20.68 -3.13 -0.09
N TRP A 30 21.87 -2.54 -0.03
CA TRP A 30 22.26 -1.49 -0.96
C TRP A 30 22.45 -2.00 -2.39
N LEU A 31 23.02 -3.20 -2.56
CA LEU A 31 23.14 -3.84 -3.86
C LEU A 31 21.77 -4.20 -4.44
N ASP A 32 20.87 -4.78 -3.63
CA ASP A 32 19.51 -5.11 -4.03
C ASP A 32 18.70 -3.85 -4.44
N ALA A 33 18.91 -2.74 -3.75
CA ALA A 33 18.24 -1.49 -4.06
C ALA A 33 18.64 -0.87 -5.42
N GLN A 34 19.75 -1.31 -6.02
CA GLN A 34 20.16 -0.86 -7.36
C GLN A 34 19.35 -1.53 -8.49
N ASP A 35 18.64 -2.61 -8.18
CA ASP A 35 17.76 -3.32 -9.10
C ASP A 35 16.31 -3.29 -8.51
N PRO A 36 15.62 -2.13 -8.54
CA PRO A 36 14.32 -1.99 -7.94
C PRO A 36 13.30 -2.87 -8.66
N LYS A 37 12.68 -3.79 -7.91
CA LYS A 37 11.72 -4.77 -8.43
C LYS A 37 10.26 -4.41 -8.14
N HIS A 38 10.04 -3.39 -7.35
CA HIS A 38 8.72 -3.00 -6.89
C HIS A 38 8.54 -1.50 -6.99
N VAL A 39 7.34 -1.07 -7.40
CA VAL A 39 6.90 0.31 -7.30
C VAL A 39 5.60 0.40 -6.50
N ALA A 40 5.60 1.23 -5.45
CA ALA A 40 4.39 1.58 -4.72
C ALA A 40 3.83 2.89 -5.27
N ILE A 41 2.65 2.81 -5.86
CA ILE A 41 1.91 3.97 -6.39
C ILE A 41 1.00 4.44 -5.26
N SER A 42 1.54 5.37 -4.44
CA SER A 42 0.98 5.73 -3.14
C SER A 42 1.50 7.10 -2.69
N LEU A 43 1.25 7.47 -1.45
CA LEU A 43 1.74 8.61 -0.65
C LEU A 43 0.90 9.88 -0.76
N ASN A 44 0.81 10.54 -1.89
CA ASN A 44 0.09 11.79 -2.04
C ASN A 44 -0.98 11.70 -3.14
N GLY A 45 -2.19 12.13 -2.79
CA GLY A 45 -3.33 12.15 -3.71
C GLY A 45 -3.93 10.76 -3.93
N GLU A 46 -4.74 10.65 -4.95
CA GLU A 46 -5.44 9.43 -5.34
C GLU A 46 -4.90 8.96 -6.71
N PRO A 47 -4.19 7.83 -6.78
CA PRO A 47 -3.60 7.36 -8.02
C PRO A 47 -4.58 7.10 -9.16
N THR A 48 -5.82 6.72 -8.83
CA THR A 48 -6.87 6.46 -9.84
C THR A 48 -7.35 7.72 -10.57
N LEU A 49 -6.94 8.92 -10.10
CA LEU A 49 -7.12 10.17 -10.86
C LEU A 49 -6.18 10.30 -12.06
N TYR A 50 -5.13 9.50 -12.13
CA TYR A 50 -4.21 9.54 -13.26
C TYR A 50 -4.81 8.82 -14.47
N SER A 51 -5.18 9.56 -15.48
CA SER A 51 -5.92 9.08 -16.66
C SER A 51 -5.18 8.02 -17.50
N ARG A 52 -3.86 7.88 -17.32
CA ARG A 52 -3.02 6.88 -18.02
C ARG A 52 -2.46 5.83 -17.06
N LEU A 53 -3.23 5.49 -16.02
CA LEU A 53 -2.79 4.55 -14.98
C LEU A 53 -2.53 3.15 -15.55
N SER A 54 -3.45 2.60 -16.34
CA SER A 54 -3.29 1.29 -16.98
C SER A 54 -2.00 1.19 -17.80
N GLU A 55 -1.72 2.21 -18.62
CA GLU A 55 -0.49 2.26 -19.43
C GLU A 55 0.77 2.33 -18.54
N PHE A 56 0.70 3.05 -17.41
CA PHE A 56 1.82 3.12 -16.48
C PHE A 56 2.09 1.75 -15.81
N LEU A 57 1.03 1.05 -15.41
CA LEU A 57 1.13 -0.30 -14.85
C LEU A 57 1.74 -1.28 -15.88
N GLU A 58 1.27 -1.23 -17.13
CA GLU A 58 1.78 -2.04 -18.22
C GLU A 58 3.28 -1.80 -18.47
N ILE A 59 3.71 -0.53 -18.50
CA ILE A 59 5.13 -0.15 -18.63
C ILE A 59 5.95 -0.76 -17.49
N CYS A 60 5.51 -0.65 -16.25
CA CYS A 60 6.21 -1.24 -15.11
C CYS A 60 6.36 -2.75 -15.28
N HIS A 61 5.27 -3.46 -15.63
CA HIS A 61 5.30 -4.91 -15.80
C HIS A 61 6.19 -5.33 -16.97
N ASN A 62 6.15 -4.61 -18.09
CA ASN A 62 7.01 -4.87 -19.25
C ASN A 62 8.50 -4.69 -18.95
N HIS A 63 8.85 -3.89 -17.93
CA HIS A 63 10.22 -3.68 -17.46
C HIS A 63 10.59 -4.55 -16.23
N GLY A 64 9.77 -5.54 -15.89
CA GLY A 64 10.05 -6.46 -14.79
C GLY A 64 9.84 -5.88 -13.40
N VAL A 65 9.04 -4.81 -13.28
CA VAL A 65 8.72 -4.15 -12.00
C VAL A 65 7.30 -4.47 -11.61
N SER A 66 7.11 -5.07 -10.44
CA SER A 66 5.79 -5.29 -9.87
C SER A 66 5.20 -3.99 -9.31
N THR A 67 3.87 -3.88 -9.31
CA THR A 67 3.16 -2.65 -8.95
C THR A 67 2.24 -2.87 -7.76
N PHE A 68 2.34 -1.96 -6.77
CA PHE A 68 1.45 -1.90 -5.61
C PHE A 68 0.64 -0.61 -5.71
N LEU A 69 -0.61 -0.73 -6.12
CA LEU A 69 -1.52 0.41 -6.23
C LEU A 69 -2.28 0.56 -4.92
N VAL A 70 -2.19 1.74 -4.30
CA VAL A 70 -2.92 2.08 -3.07
C VAL A 70 -3.95 3.15 -3.38
N THR A 71 -5.22 2.81 -3.27
CA THR A 71 -6.35 3.70 -3.55
C THR A 71 -7.25 3.90 -2.33
N ASN A 72 -7.92 5.03 -2.25
CA ASN A 72 -8.97 5.28 -1.28
C ASN A 72 -10.35 4.75 -1.72
N GLY A 73 -10.42 4.08 -2.87
CA GLY A 73 -11.65 3.49 -3.41
C GLY A 73 -12.69 4.50 -3.92
N SER A 74 -12.34 5.77 -4.08
CA SER A 74 -13.31 6.81 -4.47
C SER A 74 -13.73 6.77 -5.94
N LEU A 75 -13.05 6.01 -6.79
CA LEU A 75 -13.28 5.92 -8.23
C LEU A 75 -13.49 4.47 -8.70
N PRO A 76 -14.58 3.79 -8.30
CA PRO A 76 -14.82 2.38 -8.63
C PRO A 76 -14.79 2.11 -10.12
N LYS A 77 -15.38 2.99 -10.95
CA LYS A 77 -15.38 2.83 -12.41
C LYS A 77 -13.99 2.86 -13.06
N VAL A 78 -13.03 3.57 -12.45
CA VAL A 78 -11.65 3.55 -12.96
C VAL A 78 -11.01 2.21 -12.68
N ILE A 79 -11.21 1.65 -11.48
CA ILE A 79 -10.68 0.34 -11.08
C ILE A 79 -11.31 -0.76 -11.95
N GLU A 80 -12.64 -0.72 -12.15
CA GLU A 80 -13.38 -1.65 -13.00
C GLU A 80 -12.87 -1.69 -14.45
N ASN A 81 -12.45 -0.54 -14.99
CA ASN A 81 -12.03 -0.39 -16.39
C ASN A 81 -10.51 -0.34 -16.57
N LEU A 82 -9.72 -0.83 -15.62
CA LEU A 82 -8.28 -0.97 -15.81
C LEU A 82 -7.96 -2.10 -16.79
N ASP A 83 -7.37 -1.76 -17.95
CA ASP A 83 -6.91 -2.76 -18.93
C ASP A 83 -5.75 -3.61 -18.37
N THR A 84 -4.91 -2.99 -17.54
CA THR A 84 -3.82 -3.66 -16.83
C THR A 84 -4.03 -3.51 -15.34
N LEU A 85 -4.19 -4.63 -14.63
CA LEU A 85 -4.30 -4.63 -13.17
C LEU A 85 -2.93 -4.50 -12.51
N PRO A 86 -2.82 -3.88 -11.32
CA PRO A 86 -1.58 -3.88 -10.55
C PRO A 86 -1.25 -5.30 -10.08
N THR A 87 0.00 -5.57 -9.74
CA THR A 87 0.39 -6.84 -9.11
C THR A 87 -0.29 -7.01 -7.75
N GLN A 88 -0.54 -5.91 -7.05
CA GLN A 88 -1.28 -5.89 -5.81
C GLN A 88 -2.09 -4.59 -5.68
N LEU A 89 -3.38 -4.73 -5.39
CA LEU A 89 -4.30 -3.63 -5.15
C LEU A 89 -4.60 -3.51 -3.67
N TYR A 90 -4.22 -2.38 -3.09
CA TYR A 90 -4.63 -1.99 -1.74
C TYR A 90 -5.81 -1.03 -1.79
N VAL A 91 -6.87 -1.34 -1.08
CA VAL A 91 -7.96 -0.39 -0.83
C VAL A 91 -7.90 0.05 0.63
N SER A 92 -7.77 1.36 0.83
CA SER A 92 -7.77 1.96 2.16
C SER A 92 -9.21 2.02 2.69
N VAL A 93 -9.48 1.28 3.75
CA VAL A 93 -10.76 1.25 4.46
C VAL A 93 -10.51 1.81 5.87
N ASP A 94 -10.34 3.14 5.94
CA ASP A 94 -9.91 3.83 7.15
C ASP A 94 -11.07 4.06 8.15
N ALA A 95 -12.30 3.71 7.78
CA ALA A 95 -13.47 3.83 8.64
C ALA A 95 -14.43 2.65 8.44
N PRO A 96 -15.06 2.15 9.53
CA PRO A 96 -15.89 0.96 9.50
C PRO A 96 -17.29 1.21 8.94
N ASN A 97 -17.80 2.44 9.03
CA ASN A 97 -19.14 2.84 8.59
C ASN A 97 -19.16 4.30 8.15
N LYS A 98 -20.29 4.71 7.57
CA LYS A 98 -20.45 6.06 7.00
C LYS A 98 -20.26 7.18 8.03
N GLU A 99 -20.78 7.01 9.26
CA GLU A 99 -20.69 8.04 10.30
C GLU A 99 -19.22 8.34 10.65
N ILE A 100 -18.45 7.29 10.89
CA ILE A 100 -17.01 7.41 11.21
C ILE A 100 -16.22 7.87 9.97
N PHE A 101 -16.60 7.40 8.77
CA PHE A 101 -15.97 7.83 7.53
C PHE A 101 -16.11 9.35 7.31
N ASP A 102 -17.32 9.88 7.47
CA ASP A 102 -17.56 11.32 7.29
C ASP A 102 -16.77 12.15 8.32
N ARG A 103 -16.57 11.61 9.54
CA ARG A 103 -15.83 12.28 10.62
C ARG A 103 -14.31 12.24 10.41
N ILE A 104 -13.74 11.09 9.99
CA ILE A 104 -12.31 10.88 9.86
C ILE A 104 -11.81 11.32 8.47
N CYS A 105 -12.42 10.80 7.41
CA CYS A 105 -11.99 11.03 6.03
C CYS A 105 -12.41 12.40 5.51
N LYS A 106 -13.46 12.99 6.06
CA LYS A 106 -13.96 14.34 5.75
C LYS A 106 -14.04 14.59 4.24
N PRO A 107 -14.81 13.78 3.48
CA PRO A 107 -14.86 13.91 2.04
C PRO A 107 -15.39 15.29 1.65
N LYS A 108 -14.53 16.10 1.02
CA LYS A 108 -14.93 17.42 0.55
C LYS A 108 -15.80 17.26 -0.69
N PHE A 109 -16.98 17.84 -0.69
CA PHE A 109 -17.89 17.93 -1.84
C PHE A 109 -18.45 16.58 -2.36
N ASP A 110 -18.26 15.46 -1.68
CA ASP A 110 -18.78 14.16 -2.08
C ASP A 110 -19.51 13.45 -0.96
N THR A 111 -20.81 13.68 -0.88
CA THR A 111 -21.69 13.01 0.12
C THR A 111 -21.87 11.50 -0.15
N GLY A 112 -21.49 11.03 -1.33
CA GLY A 112 -21.54 9.63 -1.76
C GLY A 112 -20.22 8.89 -1.63
N ALA A 113 -19.18 9.48 -1.04
CA ALA A 113 -17.84 8.91 -1.02
C ALA A 113 -17.76 7.52 -0.35
N PHE A 114 -18.50 7.31 0.75
CA PHE A 114 -18.56 6.00 1.41
C PHE A 114 -19.22 4.94 0.52
N ASN A 115 -20.31 5.28 -0.19
CA ASN A 115 -20.96 4.35 -1.12
C ASN A 115 -20.04 3.99 -2.29
N LYS A 116 -19.19 4.92 -2.75
CA LYS A 116 -18.18 4.63 -3.79
C LYS A 116 -17.10 3.68 -3.27
N LEU A 117 -16.69 3.83 -2.02
CA LEU A 117 -15.80 2.85 -1.38
C LEU A 117 -16.46 1.47 -1.35
N GLU A 118 -17.74 1.36 -0.91
CA GLU A 118 -18.46 0.09 -0.91
C GLU A 118 -18.54 -0.53 -2.33
N GLN A 119 -18.85 0.27 -3.36
CA GLN A 119 -18.81 -0.18 -4.76
C GLN A 119 -17.43 -0.69 -5.18
N THR A 120 -16.35 -0.03 -4.72
CA THR A 120 -14.99 -0.52 -4.99
C THR A 120 -14.74 -1.86 -4.29
N LEU A 121 -15.20 -2.02 -3.05
CA LEU A 121 -15.06 -3.28 -2.33
C LEU A 121 -15.83 -4.42 -3.00
N GLU A 122 -17.02 -4.16 -3.54
CA GLU A 122 -17.83 -5.12 -4.31
C GLU A 122 -17.12 -5.61 -5.59
N LEU A 123 -16.21 -4.83 -6.17
CA LEU A 123 -15.45 -5.22 -7.36
C LEU A 123 -14.30 -6.20 -7.04
N LEU A 124 -13.73 -6.15 -5.83
CA LEU A 124 -12.49 -6.88 -5.52
C LEU A 124 -12.55 -8.38 -5.79
N PRO A 125 -13.67 -9.11 -5.49
CA PRO A 125 -13.74 -10.55 -5.78
C PRO A 125 -13.64 -10.92 -7.26
N SER A 126 -13.94 -9.98 -8.17
CA SER A 126 -13.91 -10.20 -9.62
C SER A 126 -12.57 -9.85 -10.26
N LEU A 127 -11.65 -9.22 -9.53
CA LEU A 127 -10.37 -8.76 -10.06
C LEU A 127 -9.31 -9.87 -9.96
N ASP A 128 -8.69 -10.20 -11.08
CA ASP A 128 -7.58 -11.17 -11.12
C ASP A 128 -6.27 -10.50 -10.70
N THR A 129 -6.22 -10.08 -9.44
CA THR A 129 -5.04 -9.50 -8.80
C THR A 129 -5.02 -9.78 -7.31
N ARG A 130 -3.87 -9.61 -6.69
CA ARG A 130 -3.70 -9.72 -5.24
C ARG A 130 -4.37 -8.52 -4.55
N THR A 131 -5.41 -8.76 -3.77
CA THR A 131 -6.22 -7.71 -3.13
C THR A 131 -5.92 -7.60 -1.64
N VAL A 132 -5.88 -6.38 -1.13
CA VAL A 132 -5.68 -6.08 0.29
C VAL A 132 -6.63 -4.97 0.73
N CYS A 133 -7.44 -5.22 1.74
CA CYS A 133 -8.12 -4.18 2.50
C CYS A 133 -7.20 -3.69 3.63
N ARG A 134 -6.86 -2.41 3.64
CA ARG A 134 -6.03 -1.81 4.70
C ARG A 134 -6.90 -0.98 5.63
N HIS A 135 -6.90 -1.31 6.91
CA HIS A 135 -7.55 -0.56 7.97
C HIS A 135 -6.52 0.26 8.75
N THR A 136 -6.62 1.59 8.66
CA THR A 136 -5.84 2.48 9.54
C THR A 136 -6.66 2.76 10.80
N LEU A 137 -6.30 2.09 11.89
CA LEU A 137 -7.06 2.07 13.12
C LEU A 137 -6.63 3.21 14.04
N ILE A 138 -7.58 4.05 14.42
CA ILE A 138 -7.41 5.21 15.30
C ILE A 138 -8.09 4.91 16.63
N LYS A 139 -7.31 4.90 17.71
CA LYS A 139 -7.83 4.67 19.08
C LYS A 139 -8.85 5.74 19.46
N ASN A 140 -9.93 5.31 20.08
CA ASN A 140 -11.11 6.12 20.44
C ASN A 140 -11.94 6.65 19.26
N GLU A 141 -11.64 6.22 18.02
CA GLU A 141 -12.39 6.63 16.83
C GLU A 141 -12.82 5.44 15.97
N SER A 142 -11.89 4.80 15.25
CA SER A 142 -12.23 3.69 14.35
C SER A 142 -11.82 2.32 14.91
N LEU A 143 -10.93 2.26 15.89
CA LEU A 143 -10.57 1.01 16.55
C LEU A 143 -11.75 0.45 17.36
N GLY A 144 -12.07 -0.83 17.20
CA GLY A 144 -13.08 -1.53 17.99
C GLY A 144 -14.41 -1.80 17.29
N HIS A 145 -14.62 -1.33 16.08
CA HIS A 145 -15.85 -1.57 15.27
C HIS A 145 -15.73 -2.86 14.43
N HIS A 146 -15.50 -3.99 15.09
CA HIS A 146 -15.14 -5.26 14.42
C HIS A 146 -16.21 -5.76 13.45
N GLU A 147 -17.50 -5.69 13.83
CA GLU A 147 -18.62 -6.18 13.04
C GLU A 147 -18.79 -5.35 11.76
N ASP A 148 -18.64 -4.03 11.86
CA ASP A 148 -18.74 -3.14 10.71
C ASP A 148 -17.57 -3.36 9.73
N TYR A 149 -16.35 -3.50 10.23
CA TYR A 149 -15.19 -3.86 9.40
C TYR A 149 -15.36 -5.25 8.78
N ALA A 150 -15.80 -6.25 9.56
CA ALA A 150 -16.05 -7.60 9.05
C ALA A 150 -17.11 -7.62 7.94
N ARG A 151 -18.16 -6.76 8.04
CA ARG A 151 -19.15 -6.61 6.97
C ARG A 151 -18.49 -6.14 5.67
N LEU A 152 -17.64 -5.11 5.73
CA LEU A 152 -16.92 -4.57 4.57
C LEU A 152 -15.94 -5.60 3.99
N ASP A 153 -15.17 -6.27 4.85
CA ASP A 153 -14.22 -7.30 4.43
C ASP A 153 -14.88 -8.54 3.84
N ASN A 154 -16.09 -8.89 4.31
CA ASN A 154 -16.85 -10.01 3.75
C ASN A 154 -17.46 -9.65 2.38
N ILE A 155 -17.81 -8.38 2.12
CA ILE A 155 -18.21 -7.90 0.78
C ILE A 155 -17.02 -7.93 -0.16
N ALA A 156 -15.88 -7.41 0.30
CA ALA A 156 -14.66 -7.29 -0.50
C ALA A 156 -13.98 -8.63 -0.76
N ASP A 157 -14.18 -9.60 0.10
CA ASP A 157 -13.48 -10.89 0.15
C ASP A 157 -11.98 -10.82 -0.26
N PRO A 158 -11.20 -9.90 0.32
CA PRO A 158 -9.85 -9.66 -0.12
C PRO A 158 -8.96 -10.85 0.21
N MET A 159 -7.88 -11.00 -0.55
CA MET A 159 -6.85 -12.01 -0.27
C MET A 159 -6.23 -11.78 1.11
N PHE A 160 -6.02 -10.52 1.48
CA PHE A 160 -5.50 -10.13 2.79
C PHE A 160 -6.23 -8.91 3.36
N ILE A 161 -6.26 -8.85 4.69
CA ILE A 161 -6.64 -7.67 5.45
C ILE A 161 -5.39 -7.21 6.21
N GLU A 162 -5.03 -5.95 6.09
CA GLU A 162 -3.92 -5.35 6.84
C GLU A 162 -4.48 -4.42 7.91
N ALA A 163 -4.45 -4.83 9.16
CA ALA A 163 -4.79 -4.00 10.31
C ALA A 163 -3.56 -3.22 10.77
N LYS A 164 -3.61 -1.89 10.67
CA LYS A 164 -2.48 -1.01 10.95
C LYS A 164 -2.84 0.09 11.93
N GLY A 165 -2.04 0.25 12.98
CA GLY A 165 -2.21 1.35 13.92
C GLY A 165 -1.88 2.70 13.28
N TYR A 166 -2.75 3.70 13.53
CA TYR A 166 -2.48 5.10 13.23
C TYR A 166 -1.14 5.55 13.85
N ILE A 167 -0.43 6.40 13.14
CA ILE A 167 0.83 7.00 13.59
C ILE A 167 0.66 8.53 13.65
N TYR A 168 0.97 9.11 14.81
CA TYR A 168 0.90 10.55 15.07
C TYR A 168 2.05 11.29 14.37
N VAL A 169 1.91 11.56 13.07
CA VAL A 169 2.90 12.26 12.24
C VAL A 169 2.24 13.18 11.21
N GLY A 170 2.99 14.17 10.75
CA GLY A 170 2.57 15.06 9.66
C GLY A 170 1.28 15.82 9.95
N ASN A 171 0.48 16.06 8.93
CA ASN A 171 -0.75 16.86 9.03
C ASN A 171 -1.85 16.24 9.90
N SER A 172 -1.79 14.94 10.16
CA SER A 172 -2.76 14.27 11.04
C SER A 172 -2.69 14.77 12.49
N GLN A 173 -1.55 15.34 12.90
CA GLN A 173 -1.36 15.97 14.20
C GLN A 173 -2.29 17.16 14.45
N ASN A 174 -2.86 17.73 13.40
CA ASN A 174 -3.85 18.82 13.55
C ASN A 174 -5.26 18.31 13.95
N ASN A 175 -5.52 17.01 13.81
CA ASN A 175 -6.84 16.42 14.08
C ASN A 175 -6.82 15.41 15.24
N HIS A 176 -5.66 14.86 15.59
CA HIS A 176 -5.49 13.79 16.57
C HIS A 176 -4.37 14.11 17.55
N THR A 177 -4.27 13.32 18.60
CA THR A 177 -3.18 13.37 19.60
C THR A 177 -2.39 12.08 19.57
N ILE A 178 -1.28 12.04 20.29
CA ILE A 178 -0.48 10.81 20.44
C ILE A 178 -1.27 9.68 21.11
N GLU A 179 -2.27 10.01 21.93
CA GLU A 179 -3.15 9.04 22.61
C GLU A 179 -4.07 8.29 21.65
N ASN A 180 -4.28 8.83 20.44
CA ASN A 180 -5.02 8.16 19.38
C ASN A 180 -4.21 7.06 18.66
N MET A 181 -2.92 6.90 19.00
CA MET A 181 -2.10 5.82 18.50
C MET A 181 -2.41 4.52 19.24
N PRO A 182 -2.90 3.47 18.58
CA PRO A 182 -3.02 2.16 19.20
C PRO A 182 -1.64 1.57 19.52
N SER A 183 -1.55 0.84 20.60
CA SER A 183 -0.41 -0.04 20.87
C SER A 183 -0.45 -1.27 19.96
N HIS A 184 0.67 -1.97 19.82
CA HIS A 184 0.71 -3.21 19.05
C HIS A 184 -0.20 -4.32 19.64
N PRO A 185 -0.28 -4.53 20.98
CA PRO A 185 -1.25 -5.47 21.55
C PRO A 185 -2.70 -5.14 21.22
N GLU A 186 -3.10 -3.86 21.18
CA GLU A 186 -4.46 -3.46 20.78
C GLU A 186 -4.73 -3.79 19.30
N ILE A 187 -3.72 -3.67 18.43
CA ILE A 187 -3.84 -4.09 17.03
C ILE A 187 -3.99 -5.61 16.91
N LEU A 188 -3.25 -6.39 17.67
CA LEU A 188 -3.38 -7.85 17.67
C LEU A 188 -4.74 -8.31 18.20
N GLU A 189 -5.22 -7.71 19.31
CA GLU A 189 -6.56 -8.01 19.84
C GLU A 189 -7.66 -7.70 18.80
N PHE A 190 -7.55 -6.55 18.12
CA PHE A 190 -8.45 -6.20 17.04
C PHE A 190 -8.38 -7.23 15.91
N SER A 191 -7.17 -7.61 15.51
CA SER A 191 -6.93 -8.53 14.40
C SER A 191 -7.46 -9.93 14.66
N ASP A 192 -7.30 -10.45 15.87
CA ASP A 192 -7.82 -11.78 16.27
C ASP A 192 -9.36 -11.80 16.20
N LYS A 193 -10.02 -10.75 16.68
CA LYS A 193 -11.47 -10.62 16.60
C LYS A 193 -11.97 -10.51 15.16
N LEU A 194 -11.33 -9.66 14.35
CA LEU A 194 -11.68 -9.49 12.94
C LEU A 194 -11.45 -10.77 12.14
N ALA A 195 -10.34 -11.47 12.38
CA ALA A 195 -10.04 -12.76 11.77
C ALA A 195 -11.14 -13.78 12.05
N SER A 196 -11.56 -13.89 13.31
CA SER A 196 -12.66 -14.77 13.71
C SER A 196 -13.98 -14.46 13.00
N LEU A 197 -14.35 -13.15 12.87
CA LEU A 197 -15.58 -12.72 12.21
C LEU A 197 -15.57 -12.91 10.68
N THR A 198 -14.38 -12.97 10.08
CA THR A 198 -14.20 -13.12 8.63
C THR A 198 -13.77 -14.50 8.19
N GLY A 199 -13.67 -15.47 9.13
CA GLY A 199 -13.21 -16.84 8.83
C GLY A 199 -11.77 -16.90 8.32
N ARG A 200 -10.91 -16.05 8.87
CA ARG A 200 -9.49 -15.94 8.55
C ARG A 200 -8.63 -16.11 9.79
N GLU A 201 -7.31 -16.02 9.64
CA GLU A 201 -6.33 -16.12 10.71
C GLU A 201 -5.34 -14.95 10.64
N VAL A 202 -4.74 -14.58 11.78
CA VAL A 202 -3.61 -13.66 11.80
C VAL A 202 -2.36 -14.41 11.31
N LEU A 203 -1.87 -14.08 10.14
CA LEU A 203 -0.78 -14.78 9.45
C LEU A 203 0.60 -14.27 9.88
N SER A 204 0.71 -12.99 10.16
CA SER A 204 1.96 -12.35 10.62
C SER A 204 1.68 -10.99 11.24
N ASP A 205 2.64 -10.49 11.99
CA ASP A 205 2.61 -9.14 12.55
C ASP A 205 3.99 -8.49 12.56
N ARG A 206 4.00 -7.17 12.75
CA ARG A 206 5.22 -6.38 12.94
C ARG A 206 5.00 -5.33 14.03
N ARG A 207 5.68 -5.53 15.15
CA ARG A 207 5.57 -4.66 16.32
C ARG A 207 6.01 -3.23 16.05
N GLU A 208 7.12 -3.05 15.35
CA GLU A 208 7.69 -1.74 15.05
C GLU A 208 6.76 -0.88 14.21
N SER A 209 6.01 -1.51 13.31
CA SER A 209 5.05 -0.85 12.43
C SER A 209 3.62 -0.89 12.97
N ARG A 210 3.37 -1.59 14.07
CA ARG A 210 2.03 -1.82 14.64
C ARG A 210 1.06 -2.27 13.56
N VAL A 211 1.41 -3.34 12.87
CA VAL A 211 0.64 -3.92 11.78
C VAL A 211 0.46 -5.41 12.00
N ALA A 212 -0.70 -5.93 11.65
CA ALA A 212 -0.98 -7.35 11.52
C ALA A 212 -1.58 -7.65 10.16
N LEU A 213 -1.22 -8.79 9.60
CA LEU A 213 -1.72 -9.32 8.34
C LEU A 213 -2.67 -10.48 8.63
N ILE A 214 -3.89 -10.37 8.12
CA ILE A 214 -4.96 -11.37 8.28
C ILE A 214 -5.26 -11.95 6.90
N GLY A 215 -5.44 -13.26 6.82
CA GLY A 215 -5.75 -13.95 5.57
C GLY A 215 -6.13 -15.40 5.80
N ARG A 216 -6.41 -16.17 4.72
CA ARG A 216 -6.67 -17.59 4.80
C ARG A 216 -5.38 -18.41 4.76
N GLU A 217 -4.41 -17.95 3.97
CA GLU A 217 -3.09 -18.55 3.83
C GLU A 217 -2.07 -17.48 3.37
N MET A 218 -0.79 -17.77 3.61
CA MET A 218 0.29 -16.90 3.15
C MET A 218 0.61 -17.18 1.69
N ILE A 219 0.15 -16.30 0.80
CA ILE A 219 0.43 -16.38 -0.64
C ILE A 219 1.56 -15.39 -0.96
N PRO A 220 2.72 -15.84 -1.47
CA PRO A 220 3.81 -14.94 -1.84
C PRO A 220 3.44 -14.07 -3.04
N VAL A 221 4.06 -12.90 -3.13
CA VAL A 221 3.98 -12.07 -4.34
C VAL A 221 4.79 -12.74 -5.44
N VAL A 222 4.15 -12.96 -6.60
CA VAL A 222 4.85 -13.43 -7.79
C VAL A 222 5.60 -12.25 -8.39
N LEU A 223 6.93 -12.34 -8.40
CA LEU A 223 7.77 -11.32 -9.03
C LEU A 223 7.81 -11.54 -10.54
N PRO A 224 7.88 -10.45 -11.33
CA PRO A 224 8.16 -10.57 -12.75
C PRO A 224 9.51 -11.28 -12.97
N GLU A 225 9.56 -12.24 -13.90
CA GLU A 225 10.79 -12.98 -14.22
C GLU A 225 11.83 -12.10 -14.93
N LYS A 226 11.40 -11.00 -15.52
CA LYS A 226 12.26 -10.07 -16.26
C LYS A 226 13.12 -9.25 -15.29
N LYS A 227 14.37 -9.06 -15.65
CA LYS A 227 15.23 -8.04 -15.03
C LYS A 227 14.81 -6.66 -15.51
N LEU A 228 15.00 -5.67 -14.65
CA LEU A 228 14.80 -4.28 -15.00
C LEU A 228 15.64 -3.91 -16.23
N ASP A 229 14.94 -3.65 -17.34
CA ASP A 229 15.56 -3.22 -18.59
C ASP A 229 15.47 -1.69 -18.69
N LEU A 230 16.60 -1.04 -18.54
CA LEU A 230 16.72 0.41 -18.55
C LEU A 230 17.59 0.86 -19.72
N PRO A 231 17.26 2.00 -20.35
CA PRO A 231 18.13 2.61 -21.35
C PRO A 231 19.54 2.83 -20.80
N SER A 232 20.56 2.52 -21.60
CA SER A 232 21.96 2.66 -21.23
C SER A 232 22.39 4.11 -20.96
N ASP A 233 21.61 5.08 -21.42
CA ASP A 233 21.87 6.52 -21.36
C ASP A 233 21.08 7.25 -20.25
N LEU A 234 20.60 6.53 -19.24
CA LEU A 234 19.87 7.15 -18.11
C LEU A 234 20.64 8.28 -17.40
N GLY A 235 21.91 8.51 -17.75
CA GLY A 235 22.73 9.58 -17.17
C GLY A 235 23.05 9.37 -15.69
N ILE A 236 22.86 8.14 -15.20
CA ILE A 236 23.21 7.76 -13.84
C ILE A 236 24.52 7.01 -13.92
N ALA A 237 25.56 7.55 -13.29
CA ALA A 237 26.82 6.82 -13.13
C ALA A 237 26.49 5.49 -12.42
N LYS A 238 26.66 4.36 -13.12
CA LYS A 238 26.63 3.06 -12.44
C LYS A 238 27.69 3.14 -11.34
N PRO A 239 27.40 2.80 -10.10
CA PRO A 239 28.35 2.88 -9.01
C PRO A 239 29.38 1.75 -9.12
N GLN A 240 30.11 1.70 -10.22
CA GLN A 240 31.10 0.67 -10.49
C GLN A 240 32.40 0.81 -9.66
N ASN A 241 32.59 1.94 -8.96
CA ASN A 241 33.87 2.23 -8.30
C ASN A 241 33.72 2.83 -6.89
N PHE A 242 32.63 2.54 -6.17
CA PHE A 242 32.62 2.91 -4.76
C PHE A 242 33.42 1.89 -3.95
N HIS A 243 34.68 2.23 -3.67
CA HIS A 243 35.45 1.55 -2.64
C HIS A 243 34.82 1.85 -1.28
N LEU A 244 34.06 0.89 -0.75
CA LEU A 244 33.71 0.93 0.66
C LEU A 244 35.01 0.94 1.47
N PRO A 245 35.16 1.80 2.51
CA PRO A 245 36.28 1.67 3.42
C PRO A 245 36.25 0.23 3.98
N GLN A 246 37.37 -0.46 3.89
CA GLN A 246 37.53 -1.74 4.58
C GLN A 246 37.50 -1.45 6.07
N VAL A 247 36.48 -2.00 6.77
CA VAL A 247 36.40 -2.02 8.21
C VAL A 247 37.21 -3.17 8.74
#